data_a11e2b8bb5ece0328b3236b942fb1198
#
_entry.id   a11e2b8bb5ece0328b3236b942fb1198
#
_cell.length_a   1.000
_cell.length_b   1.000
_cell.length_c   1.000
_cell.angle_alpha   90.00
_cell.angle_beta   90.00
_cell.angle_gamma   90.00
#
_symmetry.space_group_name_H-M   'P 1'
#
loop_
_entity.id
_entity.type
_entity.pdbx_description
1 polymer ?
#
loop_
_entity_poly.entity_id
_entity_poly.type
_entity_poly.pdbx_seq_one_letter_code
_entity_poly.pdbx_strand_id
1 'polypeptide(L)'
;MMSLTADSRNGIDYKVADLSLADFGRKEIRLAEHEMPGLMALRQEYHGVNPLKGARITGSLHMTIQTAVLIETLVALGAEVRWASCNIFSTQDHAAAAVVVGPHGTVEEPKGTPVFAWKGETLEEYWWCAEEALTWAGEPANMILDDGGDATMMVLRGAQYEKAGVVPPAEDGDSAEWKVFLARLRERYETDKTKWTKIAESVQGVTEETTTGVLRLYQLAAAGELVFPAINVNDSVTKSKFDNKYGCRHSLIDGINRGTDALIGGKKALVCGFGDVGKGSADSLKGQGARVTVTEIDPINALQALMEGYDVQTVEQAIGEADIVITTTGNKDIITLDHMKAMKNQAILGNIGHFDNEIDMAALESSGAVRDNVKPQVDVWTFPDTGKSIIVLSEGRLLNLGNATGHPSFVMSNSFSNQVIAQIELWTKGDEYDNEVYRLPKHLDEKVARIHVEALGGTLTKLTKDQAEYIGVDVEGPYKPDHYRY
;
A
#
# COMPACT_ATOMS: atom_id res chain seq x y z
N MET A 1 -4.72 6.98 -23.87
CA MET A 1 -4.71 5.53 -23.54
C MET A 1 -3.45 4.91 -24.11
N MET A 2 -2.66 4.26 -23.29
CA MET A 2 -1.57 3.41 -23.76
C MET A 2 -2.12 2.17 -24.44
N SER A 3 -1.38 1.60 -25.40
CA SER A 3 -1.75 0.30 -25.97
C SER A 3 -1.65 -0.78 -24.89
N LEU A 4 -2.72 -1.56 -24.69
CA LEU A 4 -2.74 -2.70 -23.77
C LEU A 4 -1.99 -3.92 -24.36
N THR A 5 -0.72 -3.71 -24.67
CA THR A 5 0.19 -4.74 -25.17
C THR A 5 1.52 -4.54 -24.48
N ALA A 6 2.07 -5.61 -23.90
CA ALA A 6 3.38 -5.58 -23.30
C ALA A 6 4.45 -5.27 -24.35
N ASP A 7 5.41 -4.44 -23.98
CA ASP A 7 6.66 -4.27 -24.72
C ASP A 7 7.61 -5.41 -24.35
N SER A 8 8.58 -5.72 -25.21
CA SER A 8 9.58 -6.75 -24.93
C SER A 8 10.95 -6.30 -25.44
N ARG A 9 11.95 -6.36 -24.59
CA ARG A 9 13.36 -6.13 -24.94
C ARG A 9 14.26 -7.10 -24.19
N ASN A 10 15.19 -7.70 -24.89
CA ASN A 10 16.14 -8.64 -24.32
C ASN A 10 15.50 -9.78 -23.49
N GLY A 11 14.30 -10.24 -23.91
CA GLY A 11 13.55 -11.30 -23.22
C GLY A 11 12.80 -10.86 -21.95
N ILE A 12 12.80 -9.55 -21.63
CA ILE A 12 12.02 -8.97 -20.55
C ILE A 12 10.78 -8.33 -21.16
N ASP A 13 9.62 -8.77 -20.74
CA ASP A 13 8.33 -8.12 -21.04
C ASP A 13 7.99 -7.09 -19.96
N TYR A 14 7.48 -5.96 -20.36
CA TYR A 14 7.16 -4.84 -19.47
C TYR A 14 6.15 -3.88 -20.09
N LYS A 15 5.59 -3.01 -19.25
CA LYS A 15 4.86 -1.81 -19.70
C LYS A 15 5.07 -0.71 -18.68
N VAL A 16 5.83 0.31 -19.07
CA VAL A 16 6.12 1.49 -18.24
C VAL A 16 5.98 2.75 -19.08
N ALA A 17 5.87 3.91 -18.45
CA ALA A 17 5.67 5.18 -19.16
C ALA A 17 6.81 5.50 -20.12
N ASP A 18 8.06 5.47 -19.65
CA ASP A 18 9.26 5.84 -20.42
C ASP A 18 10.53 5.22 -19.81
N LEU A 19 11.16 4.29 -20.55
CA LEU A 19 12.42 3.68 -20.12
C LEU A 19 13.60 4.65 -20.03
N SER A 20 13.55 5.80 -20.73
CA SER A 20 14.61 6.79 -20.67
C SER A 20 14.79 7.43 -19.29
N LEU A 21 13.81 7.27 -18.40
CA LEU A 21 13.86 7.73 -17.01
C LEU A 21 14.71 6.83 -16.09
N ALA A 22 15.20 5.69 -16.58
CA ALA A 22 15.90 4.69 -15.79
C ALA A 22 17.14 5.22 -15.06
N ASP A 23 17.94 6.06 -15.69
CA ASP A 23 19.15 6.64 -15.07
C ASP A 23 18.83 7.53 -13.88
N PHE A 24 17.76 8.31 -13.97
CA PHE A 24 17.27 9.12 -12.86
C PHE A 24 16.75 8.20 -11.72
N GLY A 25 15.92 7.22 -12.05
CA GLY A 25 15.42 6.25 -11.08
C GLY A 25 16.56 5.49 -10.37
N ARG A 26 17.59 5.09 -11.11
CA ARG A 26 18.78 4.42 -10.53
C ARG A 26 19.51 5.27 -9.50
N LYS A 27 19.61 6.57 -9.74
CA LYS A 27 20.23 7.49 -8.76
C LYS A 27 19.40 7.60 -7.49
N GLU A 28 18.08 7.71 -7.61
CA GLU A 28 17.19 7.76 -6.46
C GLU A 28 17.14 6.44 -5.69
N ILE A 29 17.16 5.29 -6.38
CA ILE A 29 17.27 3.97 -5.73
C ILE A 29 18.52 3.91 -4.85
N ARG A 30 19.67 4.39 -5.33
CA ARG A 30 20.91 4.43 -4.54
C ARG A 30 20.80 5.33 -3.30
N LEU A 31 20.08 6.46 -3.40
CA LEU A 31 19.79 7.29 -2.22
C LEU A 31 18.90 6.55 -1.22
N ALA A 32 17.86 5.87 -1.72
CA ALA A 32 16.95 5.10 -0.87
C ALA A 32 17.65 3.94 -0.16
N GLU A 33 18.58 3.25 -0.81
CA GLU A 33 19.36 2.15 -0.20
C GLU A 33 20.10 2.61 1.06
N HIS A 34 20.62 3.84 1.11
CA HIS A 34 21.26 4.40 2.33
C HIS A 34 20.29 4.58 3.49
N GLU A 35 19.02 4.84 3.18
CA GLU A 35 17.94 5.04 4.15
C GLU A 35 17.14 3.76 4.43
N MET A 36 17.53 2.61 3.85
CA MET A 36 16.82 1.34 3.99
C MET A 36 17.71 0.23 4.58
N PRO A 37 18.20 0.44 5.82
CA PRO A 37 19.19 -0.45 6.43
C PRO A 37 18.68 -1.88 6.64
N GLY A 38 17.37 -2.08 6.83
CA GLY A 38 16.78 -3.39 6.99
C GLY A 38 16.96 -4.27 5.75
N LEU A 39 16.64 -3.73 4.57
CA LEU A 39 16.82 -4.46 3.31
C LEU A 39 18.29 -4.70 2.99
N MET A 40 19.16 -3.71 3.25
CA MET A 40 20.60 -3.88 3.04
C MET A 40 21.19 -4.94 3.97
N ALA A 41 20.77 -4.99 5.22
CA ALA A 41 21.18 -6.02 6.18
C ALA A 41 20.73 -7.42 5.74
N LEU A 42 19.50 -7.57 5.24
CA LEU A 42 18.99 -8.84 4.72
C LEU A 42 19.75 -9.29 3.46
N ARG A 43 20.07 -8.37 2.53
CA ARG A 43 20.94 -8.71 1.37
C ARG A 43 22.31 -9.24 1.82
N GLN A 44 22.89 -8.63 2.87
CA GLN A 44 24.18 -9.05 3.41
C GLN A 44 24.08 -10.40 4.12
N GLU A 45 23.08 -10.58 4.99
CA GLU A 45 22.87 -11.81 5.77
C GLU A 45 22.70 -13.03 4.88
N TYR A 46 21.91 -12.90 3.81
CA TYR A 46 21.62 -14.00 2.90
C TYR A 46 22.51 -14.05 1.65
N HIS A 47 23.59 -13.27 1.63
CA HIS A 47 24.52 -13.28 0.50
C HIS A 47 25.04 -14.69 0.21
N GLY A 48 24.80 -15.20 -1.00
CA GLY A 48 25.20 -16.54 -1.43
C GLY A 48 24.34 -17.70 -0.90
N VAL A 49 23.36 -17.43 -0.03
CA VAL A 49 22.41 -18.44 0.50
C VAL A 49 21.25 -18.65 -0.46
N ASN A 50 20.73 -17.55 -1.05
CA ASN A 50 19.60 -17.53 -1.97
C ASN A 50 18.32 -18.21 -1.40
N PRO A 51 17.79 -17.78 -0.27
CA PRO A 51 16.67 -18.44 0.42
C PRO A 51 15.38 -18.45 -0.42
N LEU A 52 15.24 -17.55 -1.39
CA LEU A 52 14.09 -17.47 -2.30
C LEU A 52 14.33 -18.13 -3.66
N LYS A 53 15.38 -18.96 -3.80
CA LYS A 53 15.63 -19.67 -5.05
C LYS A 53 14.44 -20.54 -5.46
N GLY A 54 13.91 -20.32 -6.67
CA GLY A 54 12.73 -21.01 -7.21
C GLY A 54 11.41 -20.34 -6.88
N ALA A 55 11.41 -19.32 -6.01
CA ALA A 55 10.23 -18.49 -5.80
C ALA A 55 9.98 -17.60 -7.03
N ARG A 56 8.75 -17.65 -7.55
CA ARG A 56 8.21 -16.79 -8.62
C ARG A 56 7.18 -15.87 -7.99
N ILE A 57 7.64 -14.68 -7.60
CA ILE A 57 6.85 -13.72 -6.83
C ILE A 57 6.15 -12.75 -7.78
N THR A 58 4.82 -12.75 -7.77
CA THR A 58 4.05 -11.63 -8.32
C THR A 58 3.83 -10.61 -7.23
N GLY A 59 4.31 -9.38 -7.44
CA GLY A 59 4.05 -8.25 -6.57
C GLY A 59 2.98 -7.33 -7.12
N SER A 60 2.08 -6.89 -6.24
CA SER A 60 1.06 -5.87 -6.50
C SER A 60 1.11 -4.87 -5.34
N LEU A 61 2.03 -3.91 -5.45
CA LEU A 61 2.30 -2.89 -4.44
C LEU A 61 2.84 -1.64 -5.13
N HIS A 62 2.56 -0.46 -4.57
CA HIS A 62 2.94 0.85 -5.13
C HIS A 62 4.34 0.85 -5.74
N MET A 63 4.46 1.10 -7.05
CA MET A 63 5.74 1.07 -7.77
C MET A 63 6.55 2.34 -7.51
N THR A 64 7.06 2.48 -6.30
CA THR A 64 7.89 3.60 -5.84
C THR A 64 9.38 3.28 -5.87
N ILE A 65 10.22 4.28 -5.59
CA ILE A 65 11.66 4.08 -5.40
C ILE A 65 11.96 3.07 -4.29
N GLN A 66 11.23 3.11 -3.19
CA GLN A 66 11.39 2.18 -2.06
C GLN A 66 11.04 0.75 -2.47
N THR A 67 9.99 0.60 -3.27
CA THR A 67 9.57 -0.68 -3.85
C THR A 67 10.60 -1.23 -4.82
N ALA A 68 11.30 -0.37 -5.57
CA ALA A 68 12.43 -0.80 -6.40
C ALA A 68 13.53 -1.46 -5.56
N VAL A 69 13.85 -0.90 -4.38
CA VAL A 69 14.81 -1.52 -3.44
C VAL A 69 14.30 -2.87 -2.92
N LEU A 70 13.00 -2.99 -2.63
CA LEU A 70 12.37 -4.27 -2.25
C LEU A 70 12.50 -5.31 -3.35
N ILE A 71 12.10 -4.98 -4.58
CA ILE A 71 12.17 -5.88 -5.75
C ILE A 71 13.61 -6.38 -5.95
N GLU A 72 14.58 -5.47 -5.98
CA GLU A 72 15.98 -5.82 -6.15
C GLU A 72 16.54 -6.63 -4.97
N THR A 73 15.98 -6.48 -3.77
CA THR A 73 16.31 -7.33 -2.62
C THR A 73 15.77 -8.75 -2.82
N LEU A 74 14.50 -8.92 -3.20
CA LEU A 74 13.92 -10.24 -3.49
C LEU A 74 14.71 -10.96 -4.58
N VAL A 75 15.09 -10.26 -5.65
CA VAL A 75 15.93 -10.82 -6.73
C VAL A 75 17.32 -11.20 -6.22
N ALA A 76 17.95 -10.36 -5.41
CA ALA A 76 19.27 -10.66 -4.81
C ALA A 76 19.23 -11.88 -3.89
N LEU A 77 18.07 -12.22 -3.32
CA LEU A 77 17.84 -13.40 -2.50
C LEU A 77 17.42 -14.65 -3.32
N GLY A 78 17.38 -14.54 -4.64
CA GLY A 78 17.20 -15.65 -5.57
C GLY A 78 15.80 -15.79 -6.16
N ALA A 79 14.86 -14.88 -5.88
CA ALA A 79 13.53 -14.90 -6.48
C ALA A 79 13.55 -14.45 -7.94
N GLU A 80 12.61 -14.98 -8.72
CA GLU A 80 12.12 -14.37 -9.95
C GLU A 80 10.93 -13.49 -9.59
N VAL A 81 10.82 -12.28 -10.14
CA VAL A 81 9.82 -11.28 -9.75
C VAL A 81 9.15 -10.68 -10.97
N ARG A 82 7.83 -10.45 -10.88
CA ARG A 82 7.03 -9.63 -11.79
C ARG A 82 6.21 -8.65 -10.96
N TRP A 83 5.98 -7.44 -11.43
CA TRP A 83 5.41 -6.38 -10.59
C TRP A 83 4.37 -5.54 -11.29
N ALA A 84 3.29 -5.19 -10.57
CA ALA A 84 2.34 -4.15 -10.91
C ALA A 84 2.14 -3.21 -9.72
N SER A 85 1.62 -2.01 -9.95
CA SER A 85 1.21 -1.12 -8.86
C SER A 85 -0.18 -1.52 -8.33
N CYS A 86 -0.46 -1.20 -7.08
CA CYS A 86 -1.77 -1.40 -6.46
C CYS A 86 -2.63 -0.12 -6.43
N ASN A 87 -2.25 0.93 -7.17
CA ASN A 87 -2.99 2.19 -7.25
C ASN A 87 -2.61 2.95 -8.52
N ILE A 88 -3.61 3.52 -9.21
CA ILE A 88 -3.44 4.20 -10.50
C ILE A 88 -2.59 5.48 -10.46
N PHE A 89 -2.39 6.10 -9.29
CA PHE A 89 -1.64 7.35 -9.14
C PHE A 89 -0.32 7.20 -8.37
N SER A 90 0.01 6.02 -7.85
CA SER A 90 1.13 5.86 -6.94
C SER A 90 2.47 5.55 -7.59
N THR A 91 2.47 5.13 -8.85
CA THR A 91 3.71 4.78 -9.56
C THR A 91 4.62 6.00 -9.71
N GLN A 92 5.90 5.81 -9.43
CA GLN A 92 6.98 6.70 -9.84
C GLN A 92 7.58 6.15 -11.13
N ASP A 93 7.33 6.79 -12.27
CA ASP A 93 7.68 6.27 -13.60
C ASP A 93 9.17 5.98 -13.76
N HIS A 94 10.02 6.81 -13.14
CA HIS A 94 11.47 6.59 -13.13
C HIS A 94 11.90 5.37 -12.25
N ALA A 95 11.15 5.04 -11.22
CA ALA A 95 11.37 3.81 -10.45
C ALA A 95 11.02 2.57 -11.29
N ALA A 96 9.86 2.57 -11.94
CA ALA A 96 9.44 1.50 -12.85
C ALA A 96 10.46 1.28 -13.97
N ALA A 97 10.90 2.36 -14.63
CA ALA A 97 11.92 2.30 -15.66
C ALA A 97 13.26 1.72 -15.16
N ALA A 98 13.72 2.17 -13.99
CA ALA A 98 14.98 1.69 -13.42
C ALA A 98 14.95 0.21 -13.04
N VAL A 99 13.80 -0.30 -12.56
CA VAL A 99 13.62 -1.72 -12.23
C VAL A 99 13.63 -2.58 -13.50
N VAL A 100 12.98 -2.15 -14.59
CA VAL A 100 13.01 -2.87 -15.87
C VAL A 100 14.40 -2.90 -16.45
N VAL A 101 15.10 -1.78 -16.45
CA VAL A 101 16.49 -1.72 -16.95
C VAL A 101 17.44 -2.53 -16.06
N GLY A 102 17.21 -2.50 -14.75
CA GLY A 102 18.02 -3.21 -13.76
C GLY A 102 19.38 -2.56 -13.49
N PRO A 103 20.10 -3.01 -12.43
CA PRO A 103 21.37 -2.39 -12.01
C PRO A 103 22.53 -2.62 -13.00
N HIS A 104 22.42 -3.57 -13.92
CA HIS A 104 23.46 -3.97 -14.86
C HIS A 104 23.01 -3.91 -16.32
N GLY A 105 21.81 -3.40 -16.61
CA GLY A 105 21.26 -3.23 -17.95
C GLY A 105 21.44 -1.84 -18.50
N THR A 106 20.99 -1.65 -19.73
CA THR A 106 20.80 -0.35 -20.40
C THR A 106 19.38 -0.28 -20.96
N VAL A 107 18.97 0.90 -21.43
CA VAL A 107 17.65 1.07 -22.08
C VAL A 107 17.50 0.17 -23.31
N GLU A 108 18.60 -0.05 -24.05
CA GLU A 108 18.64 -0.92 -25.24
C GLU A 108 18.67 -2.40 -24.88
N GLU A 109 19.37 -2.74 -23.78
CA GLU A 109 19.53 -4.11 -23.28
C GLU A 109 19.14 -4.17 -21.80
N PRO A 110 17.84 -4.09 -21.45
CA PRO A 110 17.39 -4.22 -20.07
C PRO A 110 17.72 -5.62 -19.51
N LYS A 111 18.06 -5.65 -18.22
CA LYS A 111 18.45 -6.87 -17.47
C LYS A 111 17.82 -6.91 -16.08
N GLY A 112 16.73 -6.20 -15.89
CA GLY A 112 16.05 -6.11 -14.60
C GLY A 112 14.83 -7.02 -14.50
N THR A 113 13.81 -6.50 -13.90
CA THR A 113 12.57 -7.22 -13.54
C THR A 113 11.41 -6.72 -14.40
N PRO A 114 10.53 -7.61 -14.91
CA PRO A 114 9.27 -7.22 -15.53
C PRO A 114 8.42 -6.33 -14.64
N VAL A 115 8.04 -5.15 -15.13
CA VAL A 115 7.15 -4.20 -14.44
C VAL A 115 6.05 -3.75 -15.40
N PHE A 116 4.83 -3.72 -14.89
CA PHE A 116 3.63 -3.24 -15.57
C PHE A 116 3.00 -2.16 -14.70
N ALA A 117 3.44 -0.92 -14.84
CA ALA A 117 2.96 0.20 -14.04
C ALA A 117 3.38 1.55 -14.62
N TRP A 118 2.48 2.54 -14.57
CA TRP A 118 2.78 3.95 -14.82
C TRP A 118 1.84 4.84 -14.01
N LYS A 119 2.21 6.09 -13.83
CA LYS A 119 1.36 7.05 -13.12
C LYS A 119 0.22 7.53 -14.02
N GLY A 120 -1.02 7.43 -13.54
CA GLY A 120 -2.21 7.87 -14.27
C GLY A 120 -2.81 6.80 -15.16
N GLU A 121 -2.70 5.53 -14.78
CA GLU A 121 -3.45 4.43 -15.38
C GLU A 121 -4.96 4.69 -15.33
N THR A 122 -5.70 4.24 -16.33
CA THR A 122 -7.15 4.05 -16.21
C THR A 122 -7.42 2.77 -15.42
N LEU A 123 -8.68 2.54 -15.01
CA LEU A 123 -9.05 1.30 -14.31
C LEU A 123 -8.83 0.06 -15.19
N GLU A 124 -9.10 0.16 -16.50
CA GLU A 124 -8.83 -0.91 -17.45
C GLU A 124 -7.34 -1.21 -17.59
N GLU A 125 -6.50 -0.17 -17.63
CA GLU A 125 -5.05 -0.29 -17.67
C GLU A 125 -4.51 -0.92 -16.38
N TYR A 126 -5.02 -0.49 -15.23
CA TYR A 126 -4.66 -1.02 -13.91
C TYR A 126 -4.92 -2.54 -13.80
N TRP A 127 -6.12 -2.99 -14.11
CA TRP A 127 -6.46 -4.42 -14.05
C TRP A 127 -5.74 -5.25 -15.11
N TRP A 128 -5.42 -4.65 -16.25
CA TRP A 128 -4.54 -5.27 -17.24
C TRP A 128 -3.12 -5.44 -16.69
N CYS A 129 -2.55 -4.43 -16.05
CA CYS A 129 -1.23 -4.49 -15.42
C CYS A 129 -1.15 -5.57 -14.34
N ALA A 130 -2.16 -5.66 -13.47
CA ALA A 130 -2.26 -6.69 -12.45
C ALA A 130 -2.29 -8.11 -13.08
N GLU A 131 -3.07 -8.28 -14.15
CA GLU A 131 -3.09 -9.54 -14.88
C GLU A 131 -1.74 -9.88 -15.54
N GLU A 132 -1.07 -8.91 -16.15
CA GLU A 132 0.24 -9.13 -16.78
C GLU A 132 1.32 -9.50 -15.75
N ALA A 133 1.29 -8.92 -14.56
CA ALA A 133 2.18 -9.32 -13.47
C ALA A 133 1.92 -10.76 -13.00
N LEU A 134 0.67 -11.24 -13.08
CA LEU A 134 0.27 -12.63 -12.79
C LEU A 134 0.50 -13.58 -13.98
N THR A 135 0.89 -13.07 -15.16
CA THR A 135 1.09 -13.87 -16.38
C THR A 135 2.57 -14.21 -16.53
N TRP A 136 2.93 -15.44 -16.23
CA TRP A 136 4.28 -15.95 -16.33
C TRP A 136 4.46 -16.83 -17.58
N ALA A 137 5.61 -16.74 -18.22
CA ALA A 137 6.00 -17.66 -19.29
C ALA A 137 6.46 -18.99 -18.66
N GLY A 138 5.78 -20.07 -18.98
CA GLY A 138 6.07 -21.41 -18.43
C GLY A 138 5.28 -21.69 -17.15
N GLU A 139 5.98 -21.92 -16.04
CA GLU A 139 5.34 -22.21 -14.74
C GLU A 139 4.69 -20.94 -14.14
N PRO A 140 3.49 -21.04 -13.52
CA PRO A 140 2.81 -19.90 -12.95
C PRO A 140 3.52 -19.31 -11.71
N ALA A 141 3.08 -18.14 -11.27
CA ALA A 141 3.48 -17.57 -9.98
C ALA A 141 3.25 -18.60 -8.86
N ASN A 142 4.16 -18.66 -7.90
CA ASN A 142 4.03 -19.54 -6.73
C ASN A 142 4.09 -18.79 -5.39
N MET A 143 4.28 -17.46 -5.43
CA MET A 143 4.19 -16.56 -4.30
C MET A 143 3.53 -15.25 -4.72
N ILE A 144 2.79 -14.62 -3.81
CA ILE A 144 2.20 -13.30 -4.01
C ILE A 144 2.69 -12.37 -2.90
N LEU A 145 3.04 -11.13 -3.26
CA LEU A 145 3.25 -10.01 -2.36
C LEU A 145 2.24 -8.94 -2.73
N ASP A 146 1.26 -8.71 -1.87
CA ASP A 146 0.09 -7.88 -2.18
C ASP A 146 -0.05 -6.69 -1.24
N ASP A 147 -0.71 -5.65 -1.71
CA ASP A 147 -1.05 -4.44 -0.96
C ASP A 147 -2.47 -4.00 -1.33
N GLY A 148 -3.42 -4.38 -0.48
CA GLY A 148 -4.85 -4.20 -0.69
C GLY A 148 -5.57 -5.47 -1.17
N GLY A 149 -4.83 -6.51 -1.53
CA GLY A 149 -5.37 -7.83 -1.87
C GLY A 149 -5.93 -7.96 -3.29
N ASP A 150 -5.60 -7.05 -4.21
CA ASP A 150 -6.19 -7.08 -5.56
C ASP A 150 -5.63 -8.21 -6.44
N ALA A 151 -4.33 -8.50 -6.38
CA ALA A 151 -3.76 -9.65 -7.08
C ALA A 151 -4.29 -10.97 -6.51
N THR A 152 -4.39 -11.08 -5.20
CA THR A 152 -4.99 -12.23 -4.51
C THR A 152 -6.44 -12.43 -4.90
N MET A 153 -7.23 -11.35 -4.92
CA MET A 153 -8.64 -11.39 -5.36
C MET A 153 -8.78 -11.85 -6.82
N MET A 154 -7.89 -11.37 -7.71
CA MET A 154 -7.92 -11.75 -9.12
C MET A 154 -7.69 -13.25 -9.28
N VAL A 155 -6.75 -13.83 -8.56
CA VAL A 155 -6.47 -15.27 -8.56
C VAL A 155 -7.64 -16.07 -7.99
N LEU A 156 -8.11 -15.72 -6.79
CA LEU A 156 -9.15 -16.50 -6.08
C LEU A 156 -10.52 -16.38 -6.75
N ARG A 157 -10.95 -15.18 -7.14
CA ARG A 157 -12.22 -14.99 -7.86
C ARG A 157 -12.17 -15.58 -9.27
N GLY A 158 -11.03 -15.44 -9.95
CA GLY A 158 -10.82 -16.06 -11.25
C GLY A 158 -10.96 -17.58 -11.18
N ALA A 159 -10.27 -18.24 -10.24
CA ALA A 159 -10.38 -19.68 -10.04
C ALA A 159 -11.80 -20.13 -9.63
N GLN A 160 -12.48 -19.35 -8.80
CA GLN A 160 -13.87 -19.59 -8.42
C GLN A 160 -14.81 -19.57 -9.64
N TYR A 161 -14.66 -18.58 -10.52
CA TYR A 161 -15.48 -18.43 -11.72
C TYR A 161 -15.14 -19.48 -12.79
N GLU A 162 -13.88 -19.86 -12.94
CA GLU A 162 -13.48 -20.99 -13.77
C GLU A 162 -14.13 -22.29 -13.32
N LYS A 163 -14.13 -22.57 -12.00
CA LYS A 163 -14.79 -23.73 -11.42
C LYS A 163 -16.32 -23.69 -11.60
N ALA A 164 -16.92 -22.51 -11.50
CA ALA A 164 -18.36 -22.31 -11.71
C ALA A 164 -18.75 -22.39 -13.21
N GLY A 165 -17.79 -22.28 -14.12
CA GLY A 165 -18.02 -22.28 -15.56
C GLY A 165 -18.58 -20.97 -16.12
N VAL A 166 -18.62 -19.91 -15.31
CA VAL A 166 -19.19 -18.60 -15.71
C VAL A 166 -18.59 -17.47 -14.85
N VAL A 167 -18.30 -16.33 -15.49
CA VAL A 167 -18.02 -15.06 -14.79
C VAL A 167 -19.35 -14.29 -14.72
N PRO A 168 -19.83 -13.93 -13.49
CA PRO A 168 -21.11 -13.26 -13.33
C PRO A 168 -21.14 -11.90 -14.05
N PRO A 169 -22.30 -11.46 -14.55
CA PRO A 169 -22.43 -10.10 -15.06
C PRO A 169 -22.27 -9.08 -13.93
N ALA A 170 -21.82 -7.87 -14.29
CA ALA A 170 -21.87 -6.75 -13.37
C ALA A 170 -23.32 -6.29 -13.14
N GLU A 171 -23.62 -5.83 -11.94
CA GLU A 171 -24.92 -5.29 -11.55
C GLU A 171 -24.93 -3.75 -11.65
N ASP A 172 -26.12 -3.15 -11.73
CA ASP A 172 -26.25 -1.69 -11.88
C ASP A 172 -25.65 -0.91 -10.69
N GLY A 173 -25.72 -1.49 -9.50
CA GLY A 173 -25.18 -0.90 -8.24
C GLY A 173 -23.68 -1.10 -8.01
N ASP A 174 -23.00 -1.88 -8.86
CA ASP A 174 -21.58 -2.14 -8.72
C ASP A 174 -20.73 -0.89 -8.99
N SER A 175 -19.60 -0.78 -8.29
CA SER A 175 -18.61 0.27 -8.55
C SER A 175 -18.03 0.16 -9.97
N ALA A 176 -17.54 1.27 -10.49
CA ALA A 176 -16.86 1.28 -11.79
C ALA A 176 -15.67 0.31 -11.83
N GLU A 177 -14.91 0.28 -10.75
CA GLU A 177 -13.77 -0.62 -10.59
C GLU A 177 -14.18 -2.10 -10.63
N TRP A 178 -15.23 -2.49 -9.89
CA TRP A 178 -15.74 -3.86 -9.92
C TRP A 178 -16.26 -4.29 -11.28
N LYS A 179 -16.91 -3.37 -12.02
CA LYS A 179 -17.36 -3.62 -13.39
C LYS A 179 -16.19 -3.92 -14.33
N VAL A 180 -15.10 -3.15 -14.22
CA VAL A 180 -13.89 -3.35 -15.03
C VAL A 180 -13.19 -4.66 -14.64
N PHE A 181 -13.08 -4.95 -13.33
CA PHE A 181 -12.53 -6.21 -12.83
C PHE A 181 -13.26 -7.44 -13.41
N LEU A 182 -14.60 -7.47 -13.33
CA LEU A 182 -15.39 -8.57 -13.89
C LEU A 182 -15.26 -8.68 -15.40
N ALA A 183 -15.20 -7.54 -16.11
CA ALA A 183 -15.00 -7.52 -17.56
C ALA A 183 -13.64 -8.14 -17.94
N ARG A 184 -12.58 -7.82 -17.17
CA ARG A 184 -11.25 -8.37 -17.38
C ARG A 184 -11.19 -9.87 -17.14
N LEU A 185 -11.79 -10.36 -16.06
CA LEU A 185 -11.87 -11.81 -15.79
C LEU A 185 -12.66 -12.54 -16.87
N ARG A 186 -13.72 -11.95 -17.38
CA ARG A 186 -14.54 -12.54 -18.46
C ARG A 186 -13.75 -12.65 -19.77
N GLU A 187 -13.06 -11.59 -20.16
CA GLU A 187 -12.21 -11.60 -21.35
C GLU A 187 -11.15 -12.71 -21.29
N ARG A 188 -10.54 -12.86 -20.11
CA ARG A 188 -9.57 -13.94 -19.90
C ARG A 188 -10.21 -15.32 -19.93
N TYR A 189 -11.35 -15.49 -19.28
CA TYR A 189 -12.08 -16.77 -19.26
C TYR A 189 -12.47 -17.27 -20.66
N GLU A 190 -12.76 -16.35 -21.59
CA GLU A 190 -13.07 -16.70 -22.99
C GLU A 190 -11.83 -17.29 -23.71
N THR A 191 -10.62 -16.91 -23.33
CA THR A 191 -9.37 -17.32 -23.97
C THR A 191 -8.65 -18.47 -23.25
N ASP A 192 -8.69 -18.48 -21.91
CA ASP A 192 -8.11 -19.53 -21.07
C ASP A 192 -9.00 -19.77 -19.85
N LYS A 193 -9.62 -20.94 -19.79
CA LYS A 193 -10.55 -21.35 -18.73
C LYS A 193 -9.90 -21.96 -17.50
N THR A 194 -8.57 -21.96 -17.45
CA THR A 194 -7.79 -22.66 -16.41
C THR A 194 -6.66 -21.84 -15.84
N LYS A 195 -6.44 -20.62 -16.32
CA LYS A 195 -5.33 -19.76 -15.93
C LYS A 195 -5.31 -19.53 -14.41
N TRP A 196 -6.44 -19.07 -13.87
CA TRP A 196 -6.53 -18.69 -12.45
C TRP A 196 -6.47 -19.89 -11.52
N THR A 197 -7.10 -20.99 -11.90
CA THR A 197 -7.02 -22.26 -11.18
C THR A 197 -5.58 -22.75 -11.08
N LYS A 198 -4.82 -22.73 -12.18
CA LYS A 198 -3.40 -23.12 -12.17
C LYS A 198 -2.55 -22.22 -11.28
N ILE A 199 -2.80 -20.91 -11.28
CA ILE A 199 -2.09 -19.99 -10.39
C ILE A 199 -2.47 -20.29 -8.93
N ALA A 200 -3.75 -20.41 -8.62
CA ALA A 200 -4.22 -20.71 -7.26
C ALA A 200 -3.64 -22.02 -6.70
N GLU A 201 -3.51 -23.04 -7.54
CA GLU A 201 -2.90 -24.33 -7.18
C GLU A 201 -1.37 -24.26 -7.01
N SER A 202 -0.71 -23.30 -7.67
CA SER A 202 0.74 -23.11 -7.60
C SER A 202 1.17 -22.24 -6.43
N VAL A 203 0.33 -21.30 -5.99
CA VAL A 203 0.67 -20.33 -4.94
C VAL A 203 0.83 -21.03 -3.60
N GLN A 204 2.01 -20.89 -2.99
CA GLN A 204 2.35 -21.43 -1.67
C GLN A 204 2.05 -20.45 -0.54
N GLY A 205 1.81 -19.20 -0.85
CA GLY A 205 1.42 -18.21 0.13
C GLY A 205 1.39 -16.78 -0.38
N VAL A 206 0.73 -15.93 0.38
CA VAL A 206 0.64 -14.49 0.15
C VAL A 206 1.10 -13.72 1.38
N THR A 207 1.79 -12.60 1.15
CA THR A 207 2.09 -11.61 2.20
C THR A 207 1.34 -10.32 1.89
N GLU A 208 0.66 -9.76 2.88
CA GLU A 208 -0.21 -8.59 2.71
C GLU A 208 0.29 -7.40 3.52
N GLU A 209 0.43 -6.26 2.84
CA GLU A 209 1.03 -5.02 3.37
C GLU A 209 0.05 -4.18 4.18
N THR A 210 -1.24 -4.14 3.82
CA THR A 210 -2.15 -3.10 4.33
C THR A 210 -3.37 -3.66 5.05
N THR A 211 -3.91 -2.87 5.99
CA THR A 211 -5.08 -3.21 6.81
C THR A 211 -6.27 -3.68 5.98
N THR A 212 -6.54 -3.03 4.85
CA THR A 212 -7.71 -3.35 4.00
C THR A 212 -7.57 -4.71 3.33
N GLY A 213 -6.36 -5.03 2.81
CA GLY A 213 -6.09 -6.35 2.24
C GLY A 213 -6.13 -7.44 3.29
N VAL A 214 -5.60 -7.18 4.49
CA VAL A 214 -5.69 -8.09 5.64
C VAL A 214 -7.14 -8.40 6.01
N LEU A 215 -8.03 -7.39 6.02
CA LEU A 215 -9.46 -7.61 6.27
C LEU A 215 -10.07 -8.55 5.22
N ARG A 216 -9.74 -8.36 3.94
CA ARG A 216 -10.17 -9.26 2.85
C ARG A 216 -9.69 -10.70 3.06
N LEU A 217 -8.42 -10.88 3.46
CA LEU A 217 -7.86 -12.19 3.76
C LEU A 217 -8.59 -12.89 4.92
N TYR A 218 -8.88 -12.19 6.00
CA TYR A 218 -9.69 -12.75 7.11
C TYR A 218 -11.11 -13.11 6.67
N GLN A 219 -11.74 -12.30 5.82
CA GLN A 219 -13.06 -12.61 5.27
C GLN A 219 -13.04 -13.87 4.39
N LEU A 220 -12.01 -14.00 3.52
CA LEU A 220 -11.81 -15.19 2.69
C LEU A 220 -11.55 -16.44 3.54
N ALA A 221 -10.71 -16.34 4.57
CA ALA A 221 -10.46 -17.44 5.51
C ALA A 221 -11.72 -17.87 6.25
N ALA A 222 -12.49 -16.91 6.78
CA ALA A 222 -13.76 -17.19 7.46
C ALA A 222 -14.82 -17.83 6.55
N ALA A 223 -14.80 -17.51 5.25
CA ALA A 223 -15.67 -18.12 4.24
C ALA A 223 -15.16 -19.49 3.72
N GLY A 224 -13.95 -19.91 4.10
CA GLY A 224 -13.30 -21.12 3.56
C GLY A 224 -12.89 -20.98 2.10
N GLU A 225 -12.69 -19.75 1.64
CA GLU A 225 -12.32 -19.40 0.26
C GLU A 225 -10.79 -19.10 0.10
N LEU A 226 -10.05 -19.00 1.20
CA LEU A 226 -8.59 -18.85 1.18
C LEU A 226 -7.95 -20.21 0.95
N VAL A 227 -7.26 -20.41 -0.18
CA VAL A 227 -6.75 -21.73 -0.61
C VAL A 227 -5.22 -21.88 -0.43
N PHE A 228 -4.56 -20.91 0.16
CA PHE A 228 -3.15 -20.91 0.53
C PHE A 228 -2.94 -20.08 1.81
N PRO A 229 -1.84 -20.29 2.56
CA PRO A 229 -1.55 -19.51 3.76
C PRO A 229 -1.27 -18.04 3.44
N ALA A 230 -1.59 -17.18 4.39
CA ALA A 230 -1.33 -15.75 4.29
C ALA A 230 -0.58 -15.24 5.52
N ILE A 231 0.43 -14.37 5.33
CA ILE A 231 1.04 -13.61 6.41
C ILE A 231 0.57 -12.15 6.34
N ASN A 232 -0.08 -11.73 7.40
CA ASN A 232 -0.47 -10.36 7.67
C ASN A 232 0.76 -9.58 8.14
N VAL A 233 1.46 -8.94 7.21
CA VAL A 233 2.62 -8.09 7.50
C VAL A 233 2.20 -6.77 8.15
N ASN A 234 1.00 -6.26 7.83
CA ASN A 234 0.49 -5.01 8.40
C ASN A 234 0.51 -5.02 9.94
N ASP A 235 0.21 -6.16 10.57
CA ASP A 235 0.11 -6.26 12.02
C ASP A 235 1.43 -6.64 12.71
N SER A 236 2.54 -6.76 11.97
CA SER A 236 3.88 -6.68 12.56
C SER A 236 4.02 -5.31 13.24
N VAL A 237 4.53 -5.29 14.48
CA VAL A 237 4.61 -4.03 15.24
C VAL A 237 5.53 -3.03 14.57
N THR A 238 6.65 -3.51 14.01
CA THR A 238 7.59 -2.68 13.24
C THR A 238 7.04 -2.22 11.89
N LYS A 239 5.86 -2.71 11.47
CA LYS A 239 5.09 -2.17 10.34
C LYS A 239 4.01 -1.21 10.85
N SER A 240 2.99 -1.70 11.55
CA SER A 240 1.80 -0.91 11.89
C SER A 240 2.08 0.32 12.76
N LYS A 241 3.01 0.21 13.71
CA LYS A 241 3.35 1.33 14.62
C LYS A 241 4.41 2.28 14.04
N PHE A 242 4.99 1.94 12.89
CA PHE A 242 6.00 2.75 12.19
C PHE A 242 5.47 3.28 10.86
N ASP A 243 5.15 2.43 9.92
CA ASP A 243 4.62 2.80 8.60
C ASP A 243 3.30 3.57 8.73
N ASN A 244 2.28 2.95 9.28
CA ASN A 244 0.94 3.55 9.35
C ASN A 244 0.94 4.86 10.15
N LYS A 245 1.79 4.98 11.17
CA LYS A 245 1.88 6.17 12.02
C LYS A 245 2.90 7.18 11.49
N TYR A 246 4.18 6.83 11.46
CA TYR A 246 5.26 7.76 11.11
C TYR A 246 5.36 8.02 9.61
N GLY A 247 5.00 7.03 8.78
CA GLY A 247 4.90 7.19 7.34
C GLY A 247 3.83 8.22 6.97
N CYS A 248 2.62 8.08 7.51
CA CYS A 248 1.54 9.04 7.29
C CYS A 248 1.85 10.41 7.91
N ARG A 249 2.50 10.45 9.08
CA ARG A 249 2.95 11.69 9.71
C ARG A 249 3.86 12.52 8.80
N HIS A 250 4.75 11.87 8.06
CA HIS A 250 5.61 12.53 7.09
C HIS A 250 4.88 12.85 5.78
N SER A 251 4.27 11.85 5.17
CA SER A 251 3.78 11.91 3.79
C SER A 251 2.49 12.71 3.61
N LEU A 252 1.64 12.84 4.64
CA LEU A 252 0.45 13.70 4.60
C LEU A 252 0.84 15.15 4.32
N ILE A 253 1.79 15.68 5.07
CA ILE A 253 2.23 17.07 4.93
C ILE A 253 2.90 17.29 3.56
N ASP A 254 3.69 16.32 3.10
CA ASP A 254 4.31 16.37 1.77
C ASP A 254 3.22 16.44 0.67
N GLY A 255 2.18 15.60 0.76
CA GLY A 255 1.08 15.59 -0.20
C GLY A 255 0.28 16.90 -0.21
N ILE A 256 -0.06 17.45 0.95
CA ILE A 256 -0.76 18.72 1.06
C ILE A 256 0.08 19.87 0.48
N ASN A 257 1.36 19.94 0.85
CA ASN A 257 2.26 21.01 0.41
C ASN A 257 2.47 20.97 -1.10
N ARG A 258 2.79 19.83 -1.68
CA ARG A 258 2.98 19.68 -3.13
C ARG A 258 1.67 19.88 -3.90
N GLY A 259 0.55 19.42 -3.35
CA GLY A 259 -0.77 19.58 -3.96
C GLY A 259 -1.23 21.04 -3.98
N THR A 260 -1.11 21.75 -2.88
CA THR A 260 -1.79 23.05 -2.70
C THR A 260 -0.87 24.20 -2.36
N ASP A 261 0.35 23.95 -1.89
CA ASP A 261 1.25 24.98 -1.34
C ASP A 261 0.60 25.85 -0.25
N ALA A 262 -0.39 25.28 0.46
CA ALA A 262 -1.16 25.97 1.47
C ALA A 262 -0.41 26.02 2.81
N LEU A 263 -0.38 27.19 3.46
CA LEU A 263 0.12 27.28 4.83
C LEU A 263 -0.84 26.52 5.77
N ILE A 264 -0.34 25.49 6.44
CA ILE A 264 -1.10 24.66 7.37
C ILE A 264 -1.28 25.36 8.73
N GLY A 265 -0.27 26.11 9.16
CA GLY A 265 -0.30 26.83 10.44
C GLY A 265 -1.49 27.76 10.60
N GLY A 266 -2.15 27.67 11.77
CA GLY A 266 -3.33 28.47 12.11
C GLY A 266 -4.66 27.99 11.52
N LYS A 267 -4.65 27.02 10.57
CA LYS A 267 -5.86 26.45 9.99
C LYS A 267 -6.56 25.49 10.94
N LYS A 268 -7.87 25.31 10.76
CA LYS A 268 -8.63 24.23 11.39
C LYS A 268 -8.56 22.99 10.51
N ALA A 269 -8.06 21.88 11.05
CA ALA A 269 -7.97 20.62 10.37
C ALA A 269 -8.89 19.57 11.03
N LEU A 270 -9.68 18.87 10.24
CA LEU A 270 -10.49 17.75 10.64
C LEU A 270 -9.84 16.46 10.15
N VAL A 271 -9.49 15.57 11.08
CA VAL A 271 -8.98 14.22 10.77
C VAL A 271 -10.05 13.20 11.14
N CYS A 272 -10.55 12.48 10.14
CA CYS A 272 -11.57 11.46 10.33
C CYS A 272 -10.90 10.12 10.63
N GLY A 273 -10.97 9.67 11.87
CA GLY A 273 -10.33 8.48 12.41
C GLY A 273 -9.08 8.80 13.26
N PHE A 274 -8.85 8.01 14.33
CA PHE A 274 -7.68 8.13 15.21
C PHE A 274 -7.02 6.77 15.49
N GLY A 275 -7.02 5.89 14.48
CA GLY A 275 -6.15 4.72 14.40
C GLY A 275 -4.69 5.14 14.15
N ASP A 276 -3.80 4.22 13.81
CA ASP A 276 -2.37 4.54 13.61
C ASP A 276 -2.17 5.62 12.52
N VAL A 277 -2.88 5.53 11.40
CA VAL A 277 -2.85 6.53 10.32
C VAL A 277 -3.38 7.89 10.81
N GLY A 278 -4.52 7.89 11.50
CA GLY A 278 -5.12 9.11 12.06
C GLY A 278 -4.23 9.78 13.10
N LYS A 279 -3.60 9.02 14.00
CA LYS A 279 -2.64 9.52 15.00
C LYS A 279 -1.45 10.21 14.35
N GLY A 280 -0.85 9.57 13.34
CA GLY A 280 0.26 10.18 12.60
C GLY A 280 -0.15 11.45 11.87
N SER A 281 -1.31 11.42 11.21
CA SER A 281 -1.87 12.56 10.47
C SER A 281 -2.20 13.75 11.38
N ALA A 282 -2.88 13.51 12.49
CA ALA A 282 -3.24 14.54 13.47
C ALA A 282 -1.99 15.18 14.09
N ASP A 283 -1.00 14.35 14.47
CA ASP A 283 0.26 14.81 15.07
C ASP A 283 1.05 15.69 14.09
N SER A 284 1.15 15.32 12.82
CA SER A 284 1.86 16.14 11.83
C SER A 284 1.17 17.47 11.54
N LEU A 285 -0.15 17.49 11.42
CA LEU A 285 -0.92 18.72 11.24
C LEU A 285 -0.79 19.66 12.45
N LYS A 286 -0.89 19.12 13.68
CA LYS A 286 -0.63 19.86 14.92
C LYS A 286 0.81 20.36 14.99
N GLY A 287 1.79 19.53 14.58
CA GLY A 287 3.20 19.92 14.50
C GLY A 287 3.48 21.06 13.52
N GLN A 288 2.66 21.22 12.47
CA GLN A 288 2.70 22.36 11.55
C GLN A 288 1.90 23.58 12.07
N GLY A 289 1.32 23.50 13.25
CA GLY A 289 0.57 24.60 13.87
C GLY A 289 -0.91 24.65 13.52
N ALA A 290 -1.50 23.60 12.97
CA ALA A 290 -2.94 23.50 12.79
C ALA A 290 -3.66 23.28 14.12
N ARG A 291 -4.92 23.71 14.18
CA ARG A 291 -5.88 23.38 15.24
C ARG A 291 -6.65 22.13 14.79
N VAL A 292 -6.34 20.99 15.40
CA VAL A 292 -6.82 19.70 14.93
C VAL A 292 -8.01 19.22 15.75
N THR A 293 -9.08 18.86 15.06
CA THR A 293 -10.24 18.12 15.57
C THR A 293 -10.22 16.73 14.96
N VAL A 294 -10.59 15.71 15.74
CA VAL A 294 -10.62 14.31 15.30
C VAL A 294 -12.04 13.78 15.36
N THR A 295 -12.40 12.87 14.47
CA THR A 295 -13.59 12.03 14.65
C THR A 295 -13.17 10.61 14.95
N GLU A 296 -13.92 9.89 15.79
CA GLU A 296 -13.57 8.50 16.13
C GLU A 296 -14.82 7.74 16.62
N ILE A 297 -14.90 6.47 16.26
CA ILE A 297 -15.97 5.57 16.70
C ILE A 297 -15.55 4.70 17.89
N ASP A 298 -14.23 4.40 18.02
CA ASP A 298 -13.68 3.63 19.12
C ASP A 298 -13.50 4.54 20.35
N PRO A 299 -14.22 4.28 21.46
CA PRO A 299 -14.12 5.14 22.65
C PRO A 299 -12.72 5.16 23.28
N ILE A 300 -11.89 4.10 23.07
CA ILE A 300 -10.52 4.06 23.58
C ILE A 300 -9.64 5.03 22.78
N ASN A 301 -9.68 4.98 21.46
CA ASN A 301 -8.96 5.90 20.60
C ASN A 301 -9.45 7.36 20.78
N ALA A 302 -10.78 7.57 20.93
CA ALA A 302 -11.34 8.88 21.21
C ALA A 302 -10.81 9.45 22.55
N LEU A 303 -10.75 8.62 23.59
CA LEU A 303 -10.18 9.03 24.88
C LEU A 303 -8.69 9.36 24.76
N GLN A 304 -7.91 8.56 24.00
CA GLN A 304 -6.50 8.87 23.73
C GLN A 304 -6.35 10.23 23.02
N ALA A 305 -7.18 10.50 22.01
CA ALA A 305 -7.17 11.80 21.32
C ALA A 305 -7.39 12.97 22.28
N LEU A 306 -8.38 12.88 23.18
CA LEU A 306 -8.62 13.88 24.21
C LEU A 306 -7.44 14.05 25.16
N MET A 307 -6.81 12.95 25.59
CA MET A 307 -5.62 12.98 26.47
C MET A 307 -4.40 13.61 25.78
N GLU A 308 -4.30 13.48 24.46
CA GLU A 308 -3.26 14.12 23.64
C GLU A 308 -3.57 15.59 23.28
N GLY A 309 -4.72 16.11 23.75
CA GLY A 309 -5.11 17.50 23.59
C GLY A 309 -5.70 17.82 22.21
N TYR A 310 -6.40 16.87 21.61
CA TYR A 310 -7.25 17.08 20.44
C TYR A 310 -8.70 17.27 20.88
N ASP A 311 -9.47 18.05 20.11
CA ASP A 311 -10.93 18.04 20.21
C ASP A 311 -11.46 16.78 19.49
N VAL A 312 -12.48 16.12 20.08
CA VAL A 312 -13.19 15.01 19.47
C VAL A 312 -14.63 15.42 19.20
N GLN A 313 -15.03 15.41 17.93
CA GLN A 313 -16.36 15.81 17.46
C GLN A 313 -16.85 14.86 16.37
N THR A 314 -18.13 14.97 15.98
CA THR A 314 -18.61 14.30 14.76
C THR A 314 -18.22 15.10 13.50
N VAL A 315 -18.31 14.47 12.32
CA VAL A 315 -18.08 15.16 11.05
C VAL A 315 -19.02 16.34 10.91
N GLU A 316 -20.31 16.17 11.20
CA GLU A 316 -21.35 17.18 11.07
C GLU A 316 -21.09 18.41 11.96
N GLN A 317 -20.48 18.21 13.12
CA GLN A 317 -20.15 19.31 14.04
C GLN A 317 -18.95 20.13 13.57
N ALA A 318 -17.96 19.49 12.92
CA ALA A 318 -16.67 20.11 12.62
C ALA A 318 -16.53 20.58 11.16
N ILE A 319 -17.21 19.91 10.20
CA ILE A 319 -16.96 20.04 8.77
C ILE A 319 -17.13 21.48 8.25
N GLY A 320 -18.10 22.21 8.75
CA GLY A 320 -18.42 23.59 8.33
C GLY A 320 -17.35 24.62 8.71
N GLU A 321 -16.44 24.28 9.64
CA GLU A 321 -15.37 25.16 10.08
C GLU A 321 -13.97 24.73 9.65
N ALA A 322 -13.85 23.51 9.11
CA ALA A 322 -12.57 22.94 8.70
C ALA A 322 -12.04 23.61 7.42
N ASP A 323 -10.76 23.95 7.42
CA ASP A 323 -10.00 24.40 6.26
C ASP A 323 -9.36 23.21 5.51
N ILE A 324 -9.03 22.15 6.25
CA ILE A 324 -8.42 20.93 5.76
C ILE A 324 -9.20 19.75 6.34
N VAL A 325 -9.64 18.82 5.50
CA VAL A 325 -10.36 17.60 5.89
C VAL A 325 -9.62 16.39 5.34
N ILE A 326 -9.23 15.47 6.23
CA ILE A 326 -8.46 14.28 5.87
C ILE A 326 -9.17 13.04 6.41
N THR A 327 -9.43 12.06 5.53
CA THR A 327 -10.00 10.76 5.91
C THR A 327 -8.90 9.73 6.11
N THR A 328 -9.04 8.88 7.14
CA THR A 328 -8.01 7.93 7.61
C THR A 328 -8.62 6.65 8.18
N THR A 329 -9.88 6.33 7.85
CA THR A 329 -10.67 5.33 8.58
C THR A 329 -10.58 3.92 8.01
N GLY A 330 -10.25 3.78 6.72
CA GLY A 330 -10.36 2.52 5.99
C GLY A 330 -11.81 2.02 5.81
N ASN A 331 -12.80 2.90 6.05
CA ASN A 331 -14.22 2.62 5.87
C ASN A 331 -14.73 3.29 4.58
N LYS A 332 -16.03 3.45 4.40
CA LYS A 332 -16.64 4.07 3.23
C LYS A 332 -17.58 5.21 3.63
N ASP A 333 -17.83 6.12 2.68
CA ASP A 333 -18.81 7.19 2.80
C ASP A 333 -18.63 8.06 4.06
N ILE A 334 -17.38 8.30 4.46
CA ILE A 334 -17.06 9.14 5.61
C ILE A 334 -17.35 10.60 5.30
N ILE A 335 -17.00 11.05 4.11
CA ILE A 335 -17.33 12.39 3.60
C ILE A 335 -18.32 12.23 2.44
N THR A 336 -19.58 12.49 2.73
CA THR A 336 -20.68 12.44 1.76
C THR A 336 -20.82 13.75 1.00
N LEU A 337 -21.68 13.79 -0.02
CA LEU A 337 -21.99 15.01 -0.78
C LEU A 337 -22.53 16.13 0.12
N ASP A 338 -23.36 15.82 1.13
CA ASP A 338 -23.89 16.81 2.06
C ASP A 338 -22.78 17.42 2.92
N HIS A 339 -21.82 16.60 3.36
CA HIS A 339 -20.63 17.09 4.05
C HIS A 339 -19.81 18.02 3.12
N MET A 340 -19.57 17.64 1.86
CA MET A 340 -18.84 18.47 0.90
C MET A 340 -19.51 19.82 0.65
N LYS A 341 -20.85 19.86 0.53
CA LYS A 341 -21.63 21.10 0.43
C LYS A 341 -21.55 21.97 1.68
N ALA A 342 -21.41 21.34 2.86
CA ALA A 342 -21.28 22.05 4.14
C ALA A 342 -19.87 22.64 4.36
N MET A 343 -18.83 22.13 3.68
CA MET A 343 -17.44 22.58 3.81
C MET A 343 -17.30 24.10 3.57
N LYS A 344 -16.26 24.68 4.11
CA LYS A 344 -15.86 26.06 3.81
C LYS A 344 -15.49 26.22 2.33
N ASN A 345 -15.70 27.42 1.82
CA ASN A 345 -15.20 27.77 0.49
C ASN A 345 -13.68 27.61 0.43
N GLN A 346 -13.17 26.92 -0.59
CA GLN A 346 -11.76 26.58 -0.80
C GLN A 346 -11.14 25.66 0.27
N ALA A 347 -11.95 24.92 1.02
CA ALA A 347 -11.43 23.89 1.90
C ALA A 347 -10.79 22.76 1.12
N ILE A 348 -9.71 22.19 1.67
CA ILE A 348 -8.95 21.09 1.09
C ILE A 348 -9.54 19.78 1.62
N LEU A 349 -9.86 18.88 0.72
CA LEU A 349 -10.36 17.53 1.01
C LEU A 349 -9.40 16.49 0.43
N GLY A 350 -8.96 15.57 1.27
CA GLY A 350 -8.09 14.48 0.85
C GLY A 350 -8.26 13.23 1.67
N ASN A 351 -7.83 12.12 1.11
CA ASN A 351 -7.84 10.81 1.73
C ASN A 351 -6.40 10.28 1.85
N ILE A 352 -6.09 9.63 2.96
CA ILE A 352 -4.83 8.91 3.16
C ILE A 352 -5.09 7.44 3.56
N GLY A 353 -6.35 7.00 3.54
CA GLY A 353 -6.74 5.59 3.59
C GLY A 353 -6.46 4.89 2.26
N HIS A 354 -6.35 3.57 2.28
CA HIS A 354 -5.90 2.79 1.11
C HIS A 354 -6.81 2.94 -0.12
N PHE A 355 -8.13 2.87 0.06
CA PHE A 355 -9.10 2.97 -1.04
C PHE A 355 -9.74 4.36 -1.13
N ASP A 356 -10.35 4.65 -2.28
CA ASP A 356 -10.99 5.92 -2.62
C ASP A 356 -12.44 6.05 -2.14
N ASN A 357 -12.98 5.05 -1.48
CA ASN A 357 -14.39 4.99 -1.07
C ASN A 357 -14.71 5.74 0.24
N GLU A 358 -13.71 6.31 0.91
CA GLU A 358 -13.96 7.14 2.11
C GLU A 358 -14.62 8.49 1.75
N ILE A 359 -14.37 9.01 0.55
CA ILE A 359 -14.98 10.23 0.00
C ILE A 359 -15.92 9.82 -1.13
N ASP A 360 -17.18 10.21 -1.04
CA ASP A 360 -18.20 9.88 -2.05
C ASP A 360 -18.01 10.70 -3.33
N MET A 361 -16.97 10.38 -4.09
CA MET A 361 -16.65 11.05 -5.37
C MET A 361 -17.75 10.84 -6.42
N ALA A 362 -18.40 9.67 -6.42
CA ALA A 362 -19.47 9.37 -7.38
C ALA A 362 -20.67 10.30 -7.19
N ALA A 363 -21.05 10.58 -5.92
CA ALA A 363 -22.09 11.57 -5.64
C ALA A 363 -21.65 12.98 -6.01
N LEU A 364 -20.40 13.36 -5.79
CA LEU A 364 -19.86 14.67 -6.18
C LEU A 364 -19.92 14.85 -7.71
N GLU A 365 -19.46 13.88 -8.48
CA GLU A 365 -19.48 13.88 -9.95
C GLU A 365 -20.90 13.98 -10.53
N SER A 366 -21.86 13.29 -9.91
CA SER A 366 -23.26 13.33 -10.33
C SER A 366 -24.05 14.51 -9.81
N SER A 367 -23.49 15.33 -8.90
CA SER A 367 -24.19 16.43 -8.22
C SER A 367 -24.44 17.66 -9.10
N GLY A 368 -23.83 17.74 -10.28
CA GLY A 368 -23.82 18.96 -11.12
C GLY A 368 -22.74 19.96 -10.71
N ALA A 369 -21.88 19.66 -9.75
CA ALA A 369 -20.69 20.45 -9.46
C ALA A 369 -19.73 20.46 -10.65
N VAL A 370 -19.11 21.60 -10.89
CA VAL A 370 -18.19 21.80 -12.03
C VAL A 370 -16.77 21.52 -11.58
N ARG A 371 -16.14 20.54 -12.22
CA ARG A 371 -14.73 20.19 -12.00
C ARG A 371 -13.81 21.08 -12.84
N ASP A 372 -12.81 21.64 -12.23
CA ASP A 372 -11.67 22.31 -12.85
C ASP A 372 -10.37 21.63 -12.38
N ASN A 373 -9.66 20.94 -13.30
CA ASN A 373 -8.37 20.33 -13.01
C ASN A 373 -7.28 21.38 -13.07
N VAL A 374 -6.82 21.86 -11.91
CA VAL A 374 -5.80 22.91 -11.78
C VAL A 374 -4.42 22.40 -12.16
N LYS A 375 -4.08 21.19 -11.76
CA LYS A 375 -2.86 20.46 -12.10
C LYS A 375 -3.07 18.97 -11.80
N PRO A 376 -2.18 18.08 -12.23
CA PRO A 376 -2.35 16.65 -11.96
C PRO A 376 -2.70 16.37 -10.48
N GLN A 377 -3.76 15.58 -10.25
CA GLN A 377 -4.29 15.18 -8.95
C GLN A 377 -4.72 16.34 -8.02
N VAL A 378 -5.05 17.51 -8.56
CA VAL A 378 -5.62 18.64 -7.82
C VAL A 378 -6.80 19.22 -8.59
N ASP A 379 -7.99 18.99 -8.08
CA ASP A 379 -9.25 19.41 -8.68
C ASP A 379 -9.98 20.41 -7.80
N VAL A 380 -10.49 21.47 -8.41
CA VAL A 380 -11.42 22.41 -7.79
C VAL A 380 -12.84 22.05 -8.24
N TRP A 381 -13.70 21.74 -7.30
CA TRP A 381 -15.10 21.44 -7.55
C TRP A 381 -15.97 22.60 -7.08
N THR A 382 -16.68 23.23 -8.01
CA THR A 382 -17.55 24.39 -7.73
C THR A 382 -19.03 23.98 -7.77
N PHE A 383 -19.77 24.27 -6.69
CA PHE A 383 -21.20 24.06 -6.60
C PHE A 383 -21.93 25.26 -7.21
N PRO A 384 -22.67 25.10 -8.35
CA PRO A 384 -23.25 26.23 -9.08
C PRO A 384 -24.35 26.97 -8.30
N ASP A 385 -25.03 26.29 -7.38
CA ASP A 385 -26.14 26.82 -6.55
C ASP A 385 -25.64 27.81 -5.50
N THR A 386 -24.44 27.63 -4.98
CA THR A 386 -23.87 28.46 -3.92
C THR A 386 -22.68 29.29 -4.37
N GLY A 387 -22.03 28.92 -5.47
CA GLY A 387 -20.74 29.45 -5.92
C GLY A 387 -19.56 29.05 -5.03
N LYS A 388 -19.77 28.19 -4.00
CA LYS A 388 -18.68 27.65 -3.19
C LYS A 388 -17.89 26.59 -3.96
N SER A 389 -16.61 26.53 -3.68
CA SER A 389 -15.71 25.50 -4.23
C SER A 389 -14.98 24.75 -3.13
N ILE A 390 -14.62 23.52 -3.40
CA ILE A 390 -13.72 22.71 -2.58
C ILE A 390 -12.56 22.22 -3.43
N ILE A 391 -11.41 21.96 -2.80
CA ILE A 391 -10.21 21.43 -3.44
C ILE A 391 -10.11 19.95 -3.08
N VAL A 392 -10.23 19.07 -4.06
CA VAL A 392 -10.11 17.61 -3.86
C VAL A 392 -8.75 17.14 -4.36
N LEU A 393 -8.02 16.43 -3.51
CA LEU A 393 -6.72 15.88 -3.81
C LEU A 393 -6.82 14.43 -4.29
N SER A 394 -6.08 14.09 -5.34
CA SER A 394 -5.95 12.73 -5.90
C SER A 394 -7.28 12.04 -6.19
N GLU A 395 -8.33 12.80 -6.53
CA GLU A 395 -9.67 12.26 -6.81
C GLU A 395 -10.23 11.39 -5.67
N GLY A 396 -9.93 11.75 -4.41
CA GLY A 396 -10.31 10.97 -3.23
C GLY A 396 -9.43 9.75 -2.93
N ARG A 397 -8.42 9.46 -3.76
CA ARG A 397 -7.42 8.40 -3.55
C ARG A 397 -6.31 8.86 -2.61
N LEU A 398 -5.33 7.99 -2.34
CA LEU A 398 -4.16 8.26 -1.50
C LEU A 398 -3.41 9.53 -1.93
N LEU A 399 -3.64 10.64 -1.24
CA LEU A 399 -3.01 11.93 -1.56
C LEU A 399 -1.49 11.95 -1.34
N ASN A 400 -0.99 11.17 -0.39
CA ASN A 400 0.43 11.09 -0.09
C ASN A 400 1.25 10.43 -1.21
N LEU A 401 0.62 9.60 -2.03
CA LEU A 401 1.20 8.97 -3.21
C LEU A 401 0.80 9.70 -4.50
N GLY A 402 -0.47 10.07 -4.63
CA GLY A 402 -0.95 10.78 -5.81
C GLY A 402 -0.36 12.19 -5.95
N ASN A 403 -0.32 12.96 -4.87
CA ASN A 403 0.22 14.32 -4.86
C ASN A 403 1.71 14.40 -4.48
N ALA A 404 2.28 13.32 -3.91
CA ALA A 404 3.66 13.29 -3.46
C ALA A 404 4.35 11.97 -3.86
N THR A 405 5.25 11.46 -3.02
CA THR A 405 6.09 10.29 -3.29
C THR A 405 5.91 9.14 -2.29
N GLY A 406 4.89 9.25 -1.42
CA GLY A 406 4.59 8.25 -0.41
C GLY A 406 5.45 8.34 0.85
N HIS A 407 5.57 7.23 1.57
CA HIS A 407 6.30 7.17 2.82
C HIS A 407 7.82 7.25 2.61
N PRO A 408 8.58 7.82 3.57
CA PRO A 408 10.02 7.95 3.46
C PRO A 408 10.72 6.60 3.53
N SER A 409 11.90 6.51 2.92
CA SER A 409 12.66 5.26 2.73
C SER A 409 12.94 4.51 4.04
N PHE A 410 13.31 5.20 5.12
CA PHE A 410 13.59 4.57 6.40
C PHE A 410 12.36 3.85 7.00
N VAL A 411 11.18 4.46 6.88
CA VAL A 411 9.92 3.86 7.32
C VAL A 411 9.60 2.62 6.48
N MET A 412 9.72 2.73 5.15
CA MET A 412 9.48 1.59 4.26
C MET A 412 10.53 0.48 4.42
N SER A 413 11.73 0.79 4.90
CA SER A 413 12.70 -0.23 5.28
C SER A 413 12.16 -1.17 6.36
N ASN A 414 11.41 -0.65 7.35
CA ASN A 414 10.75 -1.49 8.35
C ASN A 414 9.71 -2.41 7.71
N SER A 415 8.76 -1.87 6.94
CA SER A 415 7.70 -2.63 6.30
C SER A 415 8.25 -3.68 5.33
N PHE A 416 9.16 -3.27 4.47
CA PHE A 416 9.70 -4.16 3.44
C PHE A 416 10.68 -5.21 3.97
N SER A 417 11.34 -4.96 5.09
CA SER A 417 12.09 -6.01 5.80
C SER A 417 11.15 -7.09 6.33
N ASN A 418 9.99 -6.70 6.87
CA ASN A 418 8.95 -7.65 7.25
C ASN A 418 8.42 -8.43 6.03
N GLN A 419 8.20 -7.79 4.88
CA GLN A 419 7.78 -8.46 3.64
C GLN A 419 8.79 -9.50 3.19
N VAL A 420 10.08 -9.15 3.11
CA VAL A 420 11.14 -10.08 2.70
C VAL A 420 11.21 -11.28 3.66
N ILE A 421 11.16 -11.03 4.96
CA ILE A 421 11.19 -12.10 5.98
C ILE A 421 9.94 -12.98 5.86
N ALA A 422 8.76 -12.41 5.65
CA ALA A 422 7.52 -13.15 5.49
C ALA A 422 7.51 -14.00 4.20
N GLN A 423 8.06 -13.49 3.10
CA GLN A 423 8.23 -14.27 1.87
C GLN A 423 9.18 -15.45 2.09
N ILE A 424 10.31 -15.24 2.79
CA ILE A 424 11.24 -16.32 3.13
C ILE A 424 10.55 -17.35 4.04
N GLU A 425 9.81 -16.92 5.05
CA GLU A 425 9.11 -17.80 5.99
C GLU A 425 8.10 -18.69 5.28
N LEU A 426 7.22 -18.13 4.45
CA LEU A 426 6.25 -18.90 3.67
C LEU A 426 6.90 -19.81 2.63
N TRP A 427 7.95 -19.32 1.94
CA TRP A 427 8.64 -20.11 0.91
C TRP A 427 9.39 -21.31 1.48
N THR A 428 10.06 -21.13 2.64
CA THR A 428 10.92 -22.18 3.23
C THR A 428 10.20 -23.10 4.20
N LYS A 429 9.05 -22.67 4.75
CA LYS A 429 8.29 -23.41 5.76
C LYS A 429 6.79 -23.48 5.45
N GLY A 430 6.40 -23.33 4.18
CA GLY A 430 4.98 -23.31 3.78
C GLY A 430 4.19 -24.52 4.27
N ASP A 431 4.82 -25.70 4.33
CA ASP A 431 4.19 -26.93 4.84
C ASP A 431 3.81 -26.89 6.33
N GLU A 432 4.31 -25.91 7.10
CA GLU A 432 4.00 -25.70 8.52
C GLU A 432 2.76 -24.81 8.72
N TYR A 433 2.22 -24.20 7.65
CA TYR A 433 1.10 -23.27 7.68
C TYR A 433 -0.15 -23.85 6.99
N ASP A 434 -1.27 -23.81 7.69
CA ASP A 434 -2.59 -24.09 7.10
C ASP A 434 -3.07 -22.88 6.27
N ASN A 435 -4.15 -23.06 5.50
CA ASN A 435 -4.77 -22.00 4.70
C ASN A 435 -5.52 -20.99 5.59
N GLU A 436 -4.77 -20.30 6.43
CA GLU A 436 -5.24 -19.29 7.40
C GLU A 436 -4.39 -18.01 7.30
N VAL A 437 -4.76 -17.00 8.09
CA VAL A 437 -4.03 -15.72 8.16
C VAL A 437 -3.18 -15.69 9.42
N TYR A 438 -1.88 -15.56 9.26
CA TYR A 438 -0.89 -15.55 10.33
C TYR A 438 -0.24 -14.17 10.47
N ARG A 439 0.32 -13.89 11.65
CA ARG A 439 1.25 -12.78 11.87
C ARG A 439 2.67 -13.31 11.91
N LEU A 440 3.65 -12.48 11.55
CA LEU A 440 5.05 -12.85 11.72
C LEU A 440 5.35 -13.21 13.18
N PRO A 441 6.13 -14.27 13.42
CA PRO A 441 6.62 -14.60 14.76
C PRO A 441 7.33 -13.41 15.43
N LYS A 442 7.12 -13.22 16.72
CA LYS A 442 7.59 -12.05 17.47
C LYS A 442 9.10 -11.82 17.38
N HIS A 443 9.89 -12.87 17.38
CA HIS A 443 11.35 -12.77 17.26
C HIS A 443 11.80 -12.20 15.90
N LEU A 444 11.03 -12.40 14.83
CA LEU A 444 11.31 -11.84 13.51
C LEU A 444 10.95 -10.35 13.45
N ASP A 445 9.85 -9.95 14.06
CA ASP A 445 9.48 -8.54 14.22
C ASP A 445 10.55 -7.78 15.05
N GLU A 446 11.01 -8.36 16.18
CA GLU A 446 12.10 -7.80 16.97
C GLU A 446 13.44 -7.73 16.21
N LYS A 447 13.72 -8.69 15.31
CA LYS A 447 14.90 -8.63 14.44
C LYS A 447 14.89 -7.39 13.57
N VAL A 448 13.76 -7.07 12.93
CA VAL A 448 13.61 -5.84 12.16
C VAL A 448 13.87 -4.61 13.02
N ALA A 449 13.27 -4.54 14.21
CA ALA A 449 13.50 -3.43 15.14
C ALA A 449 14.99 -3.26 15.53
N ARG A 450 15.71 -4.35 15.82
CA ARG A 450 17.13 -4.30 16.19
C ARG A 450 17.99 -3.68 15.09
N ILE A 451 17.82 -4.11 13.84
CA ILE A 451 18.56 -3.58 12.71
C ILE A 451 18.35 -2.05 12.59
N HIS A 452 17.13 -1.60 12.76
CA HIS A 452 16.79 -0.17 12.61
C HIS A 452 17.23 0.67 13.81
N VAL A 453 17.21 0.12 15.04
CA VAL A 453 17.77 0.79 16.22
C VAL A 453 19.26 1.03 16.05
N GLU A 454 20.01 0.03 15.61
CA GLU A 454 21.46 0.13 15.36
C GLU A 454 21.77 1.15 14.26
N ALA A 455 20.98 1.15 13.17
CA ALA A 455 21.15 2.09 12.06
C ALA A 455 20.96 3.57 12.48
N LEU A 456 20.10 3.81 13.47
CA LEU A 456 19.90 5.14 14.08
C LEU A 456 20.91 5.46 15.19
N GLY A 457 21.92 4.62 15.41
CA GLY A 457 22.94 4.81 16.45
C GLY A 457 22.43 4.52 17.87
N GLY A 458 21.28 3.87 18.00
CA GLY A 458 20.74 3.43 19.28
C GLY A 458 21.50 2.21 19.83
N THR A 459 21.60 2.10 21.16
CA THR A 459 22.20 0.95 21.83
C THR A 459 21.18 0.34 22.80
N LEU A 460 20.89 -0.94 22.62
CA LEU A 460 19.95 -1.65 23.50
C LEU A 460 20.64 -2.03 24.83
N THR A 461 19.92 -1.86 25.92
CA THR A 461 20.31 -2.40 27.20
C THR A 461 20.25 -3.94 27.15
N LYS A 462 21.28 -4.61 27.67
CA LYS A 462 21.32 -6.06 27.79
C LYS A 462 20.85 -6.51 29.16
N LEU A 463 19.95 -7.49 29.18
CA LEU A 463 19.54 -8.12 30.43
C LEU A 463 20.67 -8.99 31.02
N THR A 464 20.82 -8.97 32.34
CA THR A 464 21.54 -10.04 33.04
C THR A 464 20.66 -11.30 33.11
N LYS A 465 21.24 -12.45 33.37
CA LYS A 465 20.47 -13.70 33.55
C LYS A 465 19.43 -13.57 34.67
N ASP A 466 19.82 -12.97 35.79
CA ASP A 466 18.91 -12.77 36.93
C ASP A 466 17.74 -11.85 36.60
N GLN A 467 17.98 -10.81 35.78
CA GLN A 467 16.92 -9.91 35.30
C GLN A 467 15.98 -10.61 34.35
N ALA A 468 16.50 -11.40 33.42
CA ALA A 468 15.71 -12.17 32.45
C ALA A 468 14.84 -13.20 33.19
N GLU A 469 15.40 -13.94 34.12
CA GLU A 469 14.68 -14.89 34.97
C GLU A 469 13.58 -14.21 35.81
N TYR A 470 13.87 -13.04 36.39
CA TYR A 470 12.90 -12.29 37.20
C TYR A 470 11.64 -11.89 36.40
N ILE A 471 11.82 -11.49 35.14
CA ILE A 471 10.68 -11.08 34.27
C ILE A 471 10.17 -12.20 33.38
N GLY A 472 10.75 -13.39 33.41
CA GLY A 472 10.30 -14.58 32.71
C GLY A 472 10.49 -14.53 31.17
N VAL A 473 11.61 -13.95 30.72
CA VAL A 473 11.97 -13.89 29.29
C VAL A 473 13.39 -14.41 29.08
N ASP A 474 13.73 -14.73 27.83
CA ASP A 474 15.11 -15.01 27.47
C ASP A 474 15.98 -13.74 27.44
N VAL A 475 17.29 -13.85 27.69
CA VAL A 475 18.22 -12.71 27.67
C VAL A 475 18.20 -11.97 26.33
N GLU A 476 18.02 -12.71 25.24
CA GLU A 476 17.99 -12.17 23.86
C GLU A 476 16.57 -11.93 23.30
N GLY A 477 15.54 -12.15 24.12
CA GLY A 477 14.14 -11.97 23.74
C GLY A 477 13.47 -13.28 23.22
N PRO A 478 12.23 -13.23 22.73
CA PRO A 478 11.40 -12.02 22.66
C PRO A 478 11.02 -11.46 24.04
N TYR A 479 11.01 -10.13 24.15
CA TYR A 479 10.83 -9.46 25.46
C TYR A 479 9.36 -9.28 25.86
N LYS A 480 8.43 -9.51 24.92
CA LYS A 480 6.98 -9.43 25.15
C LYS A 480 6.30 -10.67 24.60
N PRO A 481 5.26 -11.18 25.28
CA PRO A 481 4.48 -12.30 24.76
C PRO A 481 3.67 -11.89 23.52
N ASP A 482 3.23 -12.87 22.74
CA ASP A 482 2.52 -12.65 21.45
C ASP A 482 1.23 -11.84 21.59
N HIS A 483 0.57 -11.92 22.75
CA HIS A 483 -0.66 -11.17 23.00
C HIS A 483 -0.43 -9.71 23.41
N TYR A 484 0.81 -9.29 23.65
CA TYR A 484 1.12 -7.91 24.05
C TYR A 484 0.78 -6.92 22.93
N ARG A 485 0.15 -5.81 23.29
CA ARG A 485 -0.20 -4.70 22.40
C ARG A 485 0.70 -3.50 22.72
N TYR A 486 1.41 -3.00 21.70
CA TYR A 486 2.27 -1.80 21.80
C TYR A 486 1.46 -0.51 21.68
#